data_ce2aa7cccba419944de2ddf0ed502114
#
_entry.id   ce2aa7cccba419944de2ddf0ed502114
#
_cell.length_a   1.000
_cell.length_b   1.000
_cell.length_c   1.000
_cell.angle_alpha   90.00
_cell.angle_beta   90.00
_cell.angle_gamma   90.00
#
_symmetry.space_group_name_H-M   'P 1'
#
loop_
_entity.id
_entity.type
_entity.pdbx_description
1 polymer ?
#
loop_
_entity_poly.entity_id
_entity_poly.type
_entity_poly.pdbx_seq_one_letter_code
_entity_poly.pdbx_strand_id
1 'polypeptide(L)'
;PEYIESFIKDLTGRYKFNAIYFDDDTFNIGNRHTEKMSEVMSKFDIPWFAMCRADTSKKETWKKMADSGCKGVKLGVESGSQVVVDKIVNKHLDLKYVQEIVSHIRSLDMSVHGTFTYGLPGETKEDMIRTKKFIKDTEFSTIQESGTAEIEGTPLHALIHEEKLTTYPGAIADENYDRQKDGGKKWQSLVKELQNN
;
A
#
# COMPACT_ATOMS: atom_id res chain seq x y z
N PRO A 1 6.56 -19.84 -10.84
CA PRO A 1 7.98 -19.51 -10.66
C PRO A 1 8.82 -19.79 -11.90
N GLU A 2 8.73 -21.01 -12.50
CA GLU A 2 9.55 -21.42 -13.65
C GLU A 2 9.41 -20.50 -14.87
N TYR A 3 8.20 -20.09 -15.20
CA TYR A 3 7.95 -19.10 -16.26
C TYR A 3 8.64 -17.76 -15.94
N ILE A 4 8.53 -17.27 -14.71
CA ILE A 4 9.14 -16.00 -14.28
C ILE A 4 10.68 -16.09 -14.35
N GLU A 5 11.26 -17.21 -13.94
CA GLU A 5 12.71 -17.44 -14.07
C GLU A 5 13.17 -17.33 -15.53
N SER A 6 12.48 -18.03 -16.43
CA SER A 6 12.79 -17.98 -17.87
C SER A 6 12.61 -16.57 -18.43
N PHE A 7 11.55 -15.87 -18.03
CA PHE A 7 11.26 -14.52 -18.48
C PHE A 7 12.32 -13.51 -18.01
N ILE A 8 12.69 -13.54 -16.72
CA ILE A 8 13.74 -12.65 -16.19
C ILE A 8 15.06 -12.94 -16.85
N LYS A 9 15.41 -14.22 -17.06
CA LYS A 9 16.64 -14.62 -17.75
C LYS A 9 16.70 -14.07 -19.18
N ASP A 10 15.60 -14.14 -19.92
CA ASP A 10 15.52 -13.59 -21.28
C ASP A 10 15.66 -12.07 -21.26
N LEU A 11 14.94 -11.37 -20.38
CA LEU A 11 15.02 -9.92 -20.25
C LEU A 11 16.43 -9.44 -19.87
N THR A 12 17.05 -10.07 -18.89
CA THR A 12 18.40 -9.70 -18.40
C THR A 12 19.49 -10.01 -19.42
N GLY A 13 19.25 -11.00 -20.30
CA GLY A 13 20.14 -11.27 -21.44
C GLY A 13 20.09 -10.21 -22.53
N ARG A 14 18.99 -9.47 -22.63
CA ARG A 14 18.79 -8.44 -23.68
C ARG A 14 18.98 -7.01 -23.16
N TYR A 15 18.68 -6.77 -21.91
CA TYR A 15 18.64 -5.42 -21.33
C TYR A 15 19.38 -5.38 -19.99
N LYS A 16 19.90 -4.20 -19.64
CA LYS A 16 20.45 -3.92 -18.32
C LYS A 16 19.38 -3.27 -17.45
N PHE A 17 19.09 -3.87 -16.31
CA PHE A 17 18.17 -3.35 -15.31
C PHE A 17 18.92 -3.01 -14.03
N ASN A 18 18.50 -1.93 -13.36
CA ASN A 18 19.03 -1.58 -12.04
C ASN A 18 18.22 -2.24 -10.91
N ALA A 19 16.95 -2.58 -11.18
CA ALA A 19 16.05 -3.26 -10.25
C ALA A 19 14.86 -3.85 -10.99
N ILE A 20 14.16 -4.77 -10.33
CA ILE A 20 12.86 -5.32 -10.76
C ILE A 20 11.80 -4.93 -9.73
N TYR A 21 10.65 -4.49 -10.18
CA TYR A 21 9.48 -4.26 -9.33
C TYR A 21 8.34 -5.19 -9.75
N PHE A 22 7.85 -5.99 -8.81
CA PHE A 22 6.67 -6.82 -8.97
C PHE A 22 5.44 -6.02 -8.56
N ASP A 23 4.66 -5.59 -9.54
CA ASP A 23 3.47 -4.75 -9.39
C ASP A 23 2.19 -5.58 -9.39
N ASP A 24 2.24 -6.72 -8.73
CA ASP A 24 1.06 -7.54 -8.46
C ASP A 24 0.16 -6.84 -7.43
N ASP A 25 -1.15 -7.09 -7.44
CA ASP A 25 -2.06 -6.60 -6.39
C ASP A 25 -1.62 -7.07 -5.00
N THR A 26 -1.07 -8.28 -4.92
CA THR A 26 -0.43 -8.81 -3.72
C THR A 26 0.57 -9.90 -4.10
N PHE A 27 1.85 -9.56 -4.15
CA PHE A 27 2.90 -10.51 -4.51
C PHE A 27 3.04 -11.66 -3.51
N ASN A 28 2.91 -11.38 -2.23
CA ASN A 28 3.18 -12.34 -1.16
C ASN A 28 1.95 -13.15 -0.72
N ILE A 29 1.10 -13.55 -1.67
CA ILE A 29 -0.03 -14.45 -1.40
C ILE A 29 0.47 -15.86 -1.11
N GLY A 30 0.55 -16.19 0.18
CA GLY A 30 0.94 -17.50 0.67
C GLY A 30 2.45 -17.75 0.67
N ASN A 31 2.94 -18.21 1.82
CA ASN A 31 4.37 -18.38 2.09
C ASN A 31 5.08 -19.24 1.04
N ARG A 32 4.50 -20.39 0.67
CA ARG A 32 5.12 -21.31 -0.30
C ARG A 32 5.37 -20.67 -1.66
N HIS A 33 4.44 -19.87 -2.14
CA HIS A 33 4.61 -19.16 -3.42
C HIS A 33 5.72 -18.13 -3.32
N THR A 34 5.65 -17.28 -2.29
CA THR A 34 6.62 -16.22 -2.04
C THR A 34 8.05 -16.75 -1.85
N GLU A 35 8.20 -17.86 -1.13
CA GLU A 35 9.49 -18.51 -0.93
C GLU A 35 10.07 -19.06 -2.23
N LYS A 36 9.25 -19.70 -3.08
CA LYS A 36 9.67 -20.12 -4.41
C LYS A 36 10.06 -18.96 -5.32
N MET A 37 9.35 -17.85 -5.24
CA MET A 37 9.73 -16.65 -5.98
C MET A 37 11.05 -16.06 -5.47
N SER A 38 11.29 -16.07 -4.16
CA SER A 38 12.57 -15.70 -3.57
C SER A 38 13.71 -16.60 -4.04
N GLU A 39 13.48 -17.93 -4.13
CA GLU A 39 14.45 -18.87 -4.70
C GLU A 39 14.76 -18.56 -6.18
N VAL A 40 13.77 -18.15 -6.96
CA VAL A 40 14.01 -17.69 -8.34
C VAL A 40 14.84 -16.41 -8.34
N MET A 41 14.48 -15.41 -7.54
CA MET A 41 15.18 -14.12 -7.52
C MET A 41 16.62 -14.24 -7.02
N SER A 42 16.92 -15.17 -6.11
CA SER A 42 18.29 -15.40 -5.63
C SER A 42 19.28 -15.86 -6.71
N LYS A 43 18.78 -16.30 -7.87
CA LYS A 43 19.62 -16.68 -9.03
C LYS A 43 20.09 -15.48 -9.85
N PHE A 44 19.53 -14.32 -9.59
CA PHE A 44 19.82 -13.08 -10.31
C PHE A 44 20.45 -12.07 -9.35
N ASP A 45 21.54 -11.47 -9.72
CA ASP A 45 22.19 -10.39 -8.95
C ASP A 45 21.54 -9.04 -9.29
N ILE A 46 20.21 -8.94 -9.06
CA ILE A 46 19.42 -7.75 -9.35
C ILE A 46 18.54 -7.46 -8.14
N PRO A 47 18.64 -6.25 -7.56
CA PRO A 47 17.72 -5.81 -6.51
C PRO A 47 16.27 -5.87 -6.98
N TRP A 48 15.37 -6.26 -6.09
CA TRP A 48 13.96 -6.31 -6.43
C TRP A 48 13.06 -5.77 -5.33
N PHE A 49 11.84 -5.39 -5.72
CA PHE A 49 10.80 -4.82 -4.88
C PHE A 49 9.47 -5.46 -5.22
N ALA A 50 8.51 -5.40 -4.30
CA ALA A 50 7.18 -5.96 -4.54
C ALA A 50 6.07 -5.21 -3.80
N MET A 51 4.84 -5.25 -4.39
CA MET A 51 3.62 -4.89 -3.71
C MET A 51 3.17 -6.06 -2.83
N CYS A 52 2.95 -5.82 -1.54
CA CYS A 52 2.67 -6.85 -0.55
C CYS A 52 1.52 -6.47 0.40
N ARG A 53 1.00 -7.47 1.10
CA ARG A 53 0.19 -7.31 2.31
C ARG A 53 1.01 -7.70 3.54
N ALA A 54 0.79 -7.01 4.66
CA ALA A 54 1.53 -7.29 5.90
C ALA A 54 1.16 -8.64 6.52
N ASP A 55 -0.09 -9.10 6.32
CA ASP A 55 -0.70 -10.23 7.01
C ASP A 55 -0.70 -11.57 6.23
N THR A 56 -0.11 -11.62 5.05
CA THR A 56 -0.12 -12.82 4.18
C THR A 56 1.15 -13.65 4.26
N SER A 57 2.18 -13.15 4.95
CA SER A 57 3.47 -13.83 5.07
C SER A 57 3.97 -13.89 6.51
N LYS A 58 4.63 -15.00 6.84
CA LYS A 58 5.32 -15.19 8.12
C LYS A 58 6.65 -14.44 8.16
N LYS A 59 7.19 -14.20 9.35
CA LYS A 59 8.49 -13.51 9.53
C LYS A 59 9.64 -14.20 8.79
N GLU A 60 9.64 -15.53 8.74
CA GLU A 60 10.63 -16.32 8.02
C GLU A 60 10.56 -16.10 6.50
N THR A 61 9.35 -15.89 5.97
CA THR A 61 9.16 -15.61 4.54
C THR A 61 9.70 -14.22 4.18
N TRP A 62 9.49 -13.22 5.02
CA TRP A 62 10.11 -11.89 4.85
C TRP A 62 11.64 -11.98 4.85
N LYS A 63 12.20 -12.80 5.75
CA LYS A 63 13.64 -13.04 5.76
C LYS A 63 14.13 -13.67 4.46
N LYS A 64 13.43 -14.67 3.90
CA LYS A 64 13.79 -15.27 2.61
C LYS A 64 13.73 -14.26 1.46
N MET A 65 12.75 -13.34 1.47
CA MET A 65 12.71 -12.24 0.51
C MET A 65 13.96 -11.36 0.61
N ALA A 66 14.34 -10.94 1.83
CA ALA A 66 15.56 -10.16 2.05
C ALA A 66 16.81 -10.89 1.58
N ASP A 67 16.97 -12.14 1.98
CA ASP A 67 18.12 -13.00 1.62
C ASP A 67 18.24 -13.20 0.09
N SER A 68 17.13 -13.07 -0.64
CA SER A 68 17.07 -13.20 -2.11
C SER A 68 17.27 -11.89 -2.89
N GLY A 69 17.64 -10.82 -2.19
CA GLY A 69 17.92 -9.52 -2.82
C GLY A 69 16.71 -8.56 -2.87
N CYS A 70 15.61 -8.85 -2.16
CA CYS A 70 14.54 -7.87 -1.97
C CYS A 70 15.05 -6.67 -1.17
N LYS A 71 14.91 -5.47 -1.71
CA LYS A 71 15.36 -4.23 -1.07
C LYS A 71 14.22 -3.41 -0.50
N GLY A 72 12.99 -3.78 -0.79
CA GLY A 72 11.85 -3.12 -0.20
C GLY A 72 10.51 -3.62 -0.69
N VAL A 73 9.49 -3.26 0.07
CA VAL A 73 8.10 -3.62 -0.22
C VAL A 73 7.18 -2.42 -0.09
N LYS A 74 6.10 -2.44 -0.86
CA LYS A 74 5.00 -1.50 -0.74
C LYS A 74 3.84 -2.20 -0.05
N LEU A 75 3.36 -1.62 1.05
CA LEU A 75 2.25 -2.15 1.85
C LEU A 75 1.03 -1.23 1.71
N GLY A 76 -0.05 -1.76 1.20
CA GLY A 76 -1.35 -1.08 1.25
C GLY A 76 -1.93 -1.20 2.66
N VAL A 77 -1.95 -0.11 3.43
CA VAL A 77 -2.54 -0.05 4.77
C VAL A 77 -3.91 0.61 4.72
N GLU A 78 -4.05 1.61 3.90
CA GLU A 78 -5.20 2.44 3.57
C GLU A 78 -5.58 3.42 4.68
N SER A 79 -5.66 3.00 5.96
CA SER A 79 -5.97 3.87 7.09
C SER A 79 -5.26 3.43 8.36
N GLY A 80 -4.98 4.38 9.25
CA GLY A 80 -4.52 4.14 10.62
C GLY A 80 -5.65 4.04 11.63
N SER A 81 -6.90 4.04 11.19
CA SER A 81 -8.07 3.75 12.01
C SER A 81 -8.52 2.30 11.80
N GLN A 82 -8.49 1.48 12.86
CA GLN A 82 -8.92 0.08 12.78
C GLN A 82 -10.37 -0.05 12.30
N VAL A 83 -11.24 0.87 12.70
CA VAL A 83 -12.65 0.88 12.27
C VAL A 83 -12.75 1.11 10.75
N VAL A 84 -11.96 2.00 10.19
CA VAL A 84 -11.93 2.26 8.75
C VAL A 84 -11.41 1.05 8.00
N VAL A 85 -10.31 0.46 8.45
CA VAL A 85 -9.71 -0.74 7.85
C VAL A 85 -10.68 -1.91 7.83
N ASP A 86 -11.41 -2.13 8.92
CA ASP A 86 -12.30 -3.28 9.07
C ASP A 86 -13.66 -3.08 8.41
N LYS A 87 -14.27 -1.90 8.57
CA LYS A 87 -15.68 -1.68 8.21
C LYS A 87 -15.88 -0.94 6.89
N ILE A 88 -14.94 -0.09 6.51
CA ILE A 88 -15.04 0.71 5.28
C ILE A 88 -14.22 0.07 4.17
N VAL A 89 -12.93 -0.17 4.42
CA VAL A 89 -12.05 -0.83 3.44
C VAL A 89 -12.30 -2.33 3.36
N ASN A 90 -12.86 -2.91 4.44
CA ASN A 90 -13.11 -4.36 4.59
C ASN A 90 -11.84 -5.21 4.38
N LYS A 91 -10.72 -4.72 4.87
CA LYS A 91 -9.41 -5.36 4.66
C LYS A 91 -9.04 -6.33 5.78
N HIS A 92 -9.68 -6.20 6.94
CA HIS A 92 -9.45 -7.01 8.14
C HIS A 92 -7.98 -7.14 8.53
N LEU A 93 -7.25 -6.03 8.44
CA LEU A 93 -5.83 -5.95 8.71
C LEU A 93 -5.60 -5.38 10.12
N ASP A 94 -4.98 -6.14 11.01
CA ASP A 94 -4.62 -5.68 12.36
C ASP A 94 -3.48 -4.65 12.27
N LEU A 95 -3.79 -3.41 12.65
CA LEU A 95 -2.83 -2.29 12.57
C LEU A 95 -1.66 -2.45 13.54
N LYS A 96 -1.83 -3.12 14.68
CA LYS A 96 -0.72 -3.43 15.60
C LYS A 96 0.24 -4.41 14.94
N TYR A 97 -0.32 -5.43 14.29
CA TYR A 97 0.48 -6.39 13.54
C TYR A 97 1.21 -5.71 12.36
N VAL A 98 0.60 -4.74 11.69
CA VAL A 98 1.30 -3.94 10.67
C VAL A 98 2.55 -3.26 11.24
N GLN A 99 2.46 -2.63 12.40
CA GLN A 99 3.61 -1.98 13.04
C GLN A 99 4.72 -2.99 13.35
N GLU A 100 4.36 -4.16 13.89
CA GLU A 100 5.32 -5.24 14.16
C GLU A 100 6.00 -5.74 12.88
N ILE A 101 5.24 -5.91 11.80
CA ILE A 101 5.79 -6.38 10.51
C ILE A 101 6.65 -5.31 9.85
N VAL A 102 6.26 -4.04 9.90
CA VAL A 102 7.10 -2.95 9.39
C VAL A 102 8.45 -2.93 10.11
N SER A 103 8.44 -2.98 11.44
CA SER A 103 9.67 -3.03 12.24
C SER A 103 10.51 -4.26 11.90
N HIS A 104 9.87 -5.43 11.75
CA HIS A 104 10.57 -6.66 11.36
C HIS A 104 11.21 -6.55 9.96
N ILE A 105 10.47 -6.08 8.95
CA ILE A 105 10.99 -5.90 7.59
C ILE A 105 12.17 -4.92 7.58
N ARG A 106 12.05 -3.82 8.33
CA ARG A 106 13.13 -2.85 8.49
C ARG A 106 14.39 -3.44 9.13
N SER A 107 14.22 -4.34 10.11
CA SER A 107 15.35 -5.06 10.73
C SER A 107 16.09 -5.99 9.79
N LEU A 108 15.52 -6.28 8.61
CA LEU A 108 16.11 -7.07 7.52
C LEU A 108 16.77 -6.22 6.43
N ASP A 109 17.03 -4.95 6.69
CA ASP A 109 17.58 -3.98 5.72
C ASP A 109 16.71 -3.77 4.47
N MET A 110 15.40 -4.02 4.59
CA MET A 110 14.45 -3.71 3.54
C MET A 110 13.72 -2.39 3.83
N SER A 111 13.47 -1.60 2.78
CA SER A 111 12.61 -0.43 2.87
C SER A 111 11.13 -0.82 2.89
N VAL A 112 10.31 -0.05 3.60
CA VAL A 112 8.86 -0.22 3.61
C VAL A 112 8.19 1.06 3.16
N HIS A 113 7.45 1.00 2.05
CA HIS A 113 6.61 2.08 1.55
C HIS A 113 5.17 1.83 1.95
N GLY A 114 4.58 2.71 2.78
CA GLY A 114 3.17 2.61 3.20
C GLY A 114 2.26 3.44 2.31
N THR A 115 1.09 2.90 1.92
CA THR A 115 0.07 3.67 1.19
C THR A 115 -1.17 3.88 2.04
N PHE A 116 -1.71 5.11 1.99
CA PHE A 116 -2.83 5.57 2.77
C PHE A 116 -3.82 6.34 1.90
N THR A 117 -5.10 6.16 2.17
CA THR A 117 -6.20 6.79 1.44
C THR A 117 -7.09 7.53 2.43
N TYR A 118 -7.40 8.78 2.14
CA TYR A 118 -8.24 9.64 2.97
C TYR A 118 -9.55 9.97 2.28
N GLY A 119 -10.59 10.21 3.07
CA GLY A 119 -11.90 10.59 2.57
C GLY A 119 -12.71 9.41 2.05
N LEU A 120 -12.45 8.23 2.59
CA LEU A 120 -13.29 7.07 2.35
C LEU A 120 -14.73 7.33 2.85
N PRO A 121 -15.77 6.80 2.17
CA PRO A 121 -17.15 6.96 2.59
C PRO A 121 -17.37 6.50 4.04
N GLY A 122 -17.88 7.40 4.89
CA GLY A 122 -18.05 7.13 6.32
C GLY A 122 -16.83 7.34 7.20
N GLU A 123 -15.67 7.68 6.63
CA GLU A 123 -14.50 8.08 7.39
C GLU A 123 -14.70 9.45 8.04
N THR A 124 -14.33 9.58 9.30
CA THR A 124 -14.41 10.83 10.05
C THR A 124 -13.08 11.58 10.07
N LYS A 125 -13.11 12.87 10.45
CA LYS A 125 -11.88 13.65 10.67
C LYS A 125 -11.00 13.01 11.74
N GLU A 126 -11.59 12.48 12.80
CA GLU A 126 -10.91 11.78 13.87
C GLU A 126 -10.18 10.53 13.38
N ASP A 127 -10.77 9.80 12.41
CA ASP A 127 -10.12 8.65 11.78
C ASP A 127 -8.92 9.07 10.95
N MET A 128 -9.04 10.17 10.22
CA MET A 128 -7.91 10.75 9.45
C MET A 128 -6.76 11.19 10.38
N ILE A 129 -7.09 11.79 11.54
CA ILE A 129 -6.10 12.15 12.56
C ILE A 129 -5.41 10.89 13.12
N ARG A 130 -6.18 9.81 13.39
CA ARG A 130 -5.61 8.52 13.79
C ARG A 130 -4.66 7.98 12.72
N THR A 131 -4.99 8.14 11.45
CA THR A 131 -4.13 7.72 10.33
C THR A 131 -2.82 8.51 10.34
N LYS A 132 -2.85 9.83 10.54
CA LYS A 132 -1.64 10.64 10.68
C LYS A 132 -0.78 10.20 11.86
N LYS A 133 -1.43 9.94 13.00
CA LYS A 133 -0.73 9.44 14.17
C LYS A 133 -0.10 8.06 13.91
N PHE A 134 -0.83 7.13 13.31
CA PHE A 134 -0.33 5.81 12.97
C PHE A 134 0.89 5.88 12.06
N ILE A 135 0.85 6.72 11.02
CA ILE A 135 1.99 6.95 10.12
C ILE A 135 3.21 7.44 10.89
N LYS A 136 3.02 8.39 11.79
CA LYS A 136 4.10 8.96 12.61
C LYS A 136 4.69 7.93 13.59
N ASP A 137 3.84 7.08 14.15
CA ASP A 137 4.24 6.07 15.15
C ASP A 137 4.80 4.79 14.50
N THR A 138 4.71 4.66 13.17
CA THR A 138 5.18 3.49 12.43
C THR A 138 6.39 3.88 11.56
N GLU A 139 7.44 3.10 11.65
CA GLU A 139 8.73 3.39 10.99
C GLU A 139 8.73 3.09 9.48
N PHE A 140 7.76 3.60 8.73
CA PHE A 140 7.80 3.53 7.26
C PHE A 140 9.02 4.27 6.70
N SER A 141 9.68 3.69 5.69
CA SER A 141 10.79 4.34 4.99
C SER A 141 10.31 5.53 4.16
N THR A 142 9.17 5.33 3.52
CA THR A 142 8.46 6.35 2.72
C THR A 142 6.97 6.07 2.78
N ILE A 143 6.16 7.08 2.47
CA ILE A 143 4.71 6.97 2.43
C ILE A 143 4.13 7.60 1.16
N GLN A 144 2.97 7.12 0.77
CA GLN A 144 2.10 7.76 -0.19
C GLN A 144 0.74 8.02 0.46
N GLU A 145 0.28 9.25 0.38
CA GLU A 145 -1.03 9.67 0.86
C GLU A 145 -1.86 10.16 -0.32
N SER A 146 -3.07 9.64 -0.47
CA SER A 146 -3.97 9.95 -1.57
C SER A 146 -5.37 10.27 -1.05
N GLY A 147 -6.07 11.19 -1.71
CA GLY A 147 -7.51 11.37 -1.52
C GLY A 147 -8.27 10.28 -2.30
N THR A 148 -9.41 9.88 -1.75
CA THR A 148 -10.33 8.97 -2.44
C THR A 148 -10.84 9.64 -3.72
N ALA A 149 -10.85 8.91 -4.83
CA ALA A 149 -11.45 9.33 -6.08
C ALA A 149 -12.65 8.44 -6.39
N GLU A 150 -13.79 9.08 -6.67
CA GLU A 150 -14.97 8.40 -7.15
C GLU A 150 -14.82 8.11 -8.64
N ILE A 151 -14.97 6.85 -9.02
CA ILE A 151 -14.90 6.43 -10.42
C ILE A 151 -16.20 5.69 -10.75
N GLU A 152 -16.93 6.18 -11.74
CA GLU A 152 -18.19 5.59 -12.21
C GLU A 152 -18.02 4.09 -12.53
N GLY A 153 -19.02 3.29 -12.16
CA GLY A 153 -19.00 1.84 -12.36
C GLY A 153 -18.23 1.04 -11.32
N THR A 154 -17.62 1.69 -10.33
CA THR A 154 -16.96 1.00 -9.21
C THR A 154 -17.92 0.71 -8.06
N PRO A 155 -17.67 -0.31 -7.21
CA PRO A 155 -18.45 -0.52 -5.99
C PRO A 155 -18.47 0.71 -5.06
N LEU A 156 -17.38 1.49 -5.03
CA LEU A 156 -17.30 2.72 -4.25
C LEU A 156 -18.30 3.78 -4.75
N HIS A 157 -18.42 3.95 -6.06
CA HIS A 157 -19.40 4.83 -6.66
C HIS A 157 -20.83 4.42 -6.28
N ALA A 158 -21.17 3.14 -6.42
CA ALA A 158 -22.47 2.61 -6.01
C ALA A 158 -22.75 2.86 -4.53
N LEU A 159 -21.77 2.61 -3.66
CA LEU A 159 -21.88 2.81 -2.21
C LEU A 159 -22.20 4.28 -1.86
N ILE A 160 -21.56 5.21 -2.53
CA ILE A 160 -21.79 6.66 -2.29
C ILE A 160 -23.19 7.07 -2.74
N HIS A 161 -23.63 6.65 -3.92
CA HIS A 161 -24.88 7.11 -4.52
C HIS A 161 -26.11 6.33 -4.06
N GLU A 162 -26.00 5.02 -3.88
CA GLU A 162 -27.12 4.15 -3.50
C GLU A 162 -27.35 4.14 -2.00
N GLU A 163 -26.29 4.06 -1.19
CA GLU A 163 -26.37 4.03 0.27
C GLU A 163 -26.32 5.41 0.91
N LYS A 164 -26.14 6.48 0.13
CA LYS A 164 -26.05 7.87 0.58
C LYS A 164 -25.04 8.07 1.70
N LEU A 165 -23.93 7.37 1.64
CA LEU A 165 -22.87 7.53 2.62
C LEU A 165 -22.23 8.91 2.50
N THR A 166 -22.15 9.60 3.62
CA THR A 166 -21.47 10.88 3.71
C THR A 166 -19.97 10.68 3.58
N THR A 167 -19.37 11.43 2.68
CA THR A 167 -17.94 11.55 2.56
C THR A 167 -17.47 12.82 3.25
N TYR A 168 -16.23 12.84 3.74
CA TYR A 168 -15.70 14.05 4.35
C TYR A 168 -15.57 15.14 3.28
N PRO A 169 -16.16 16.33 3.48
CA PRO A 169 -16.14 17.38 2.46
C PRO A 169 -14.72 17.75 2.03
N GLY A 170 -14.44 17.70 0.74
CA GLY A 170 -13.15 18.01 0.15
C GLY A 170 -12.13 16.87 0.10
N ALA A 171 -12.43 15.72 0.69
CA ALA A 171 -11.60 14.53 0.59
C ALA A 171 -11.91 13.69 -0.64
N ILE A 172 -13.18 13.73 -1.11
CA ILE A 172 -13.58 13.12 -2.38
C ILE A 172 -13.81 14.21 -3.41
N ALA A 173 -13.45 13.92 -4.63
CA ALA A 173 -13.91 14.66 -5.78
C ALA A 173 -15.43 14.48 -5.90
N ASP A 174 -16.21 15.53 -5.68
CA ASP A 174 -17.62 15.55 -6.04
C ASP A 174 -17.77 15.49 -7.57
N GLU A 175 -18.98 15.29 -8.07
CA GLU A 175 -19.27 15.22 -9.51
C GLU A 175 -18.81 16.46 -10.31
N ASN A 176 -18.58 17.58 -9.61
CA ASN A 176 -18.08 18.84 -10.17
C ASN A 176 -16.56 19.01 -9.97
N TYR A 177 -15.89 18.06 -9.30
CA TYR A 177 -14.48 18.16 -9.03
C TYR A 177 -13.65 17.77 -10.24
N ASP A 178 -13.12 18.76 -10.91
CA ASP A 178 -12.13 18.55 -11.97
C ASP A 178 -10.73 18.65 -11.36
N ARG A 179 -10.12 17.49 -11.07
CA ARG A 179 -8.78 17.39 -10.50
C ARG A 179 -7.72 18.11 -11.34
N GLN A 180 -7.89 18.15 -12.64
CA GLN A 180 -6.96 18.84 -13.53
C GLN A 180 -7.10 20.36 -13.40
N LYS A 181 -8.33 20.88 -13.28
CA LYS A 181 -8.60 22.30 -13.07
C LYS A 181 -8.28 22.78 -11.66
N ASP A 182 -8.63 21.99 -10.65
CA ASP A 182 -8.37 22.35 -9.25
C ASP A 182 -6.92 22.16 -8.82
N GLY A 183 -6.13 21.36 -9.57
CA GLY A 183 -4.72 21.09 -9.25
C GLY A 183 -4.51 20.45 -7.88
N GLY A 184 -5.51 19.79 -7.34
CA GLY A 184 -5.45 19.14 -6.03
C GLY A 184 -5.53 20.10 -4.83
N LYS A 185 -5.97 21.34 -5.00
CA LYS A 185 -6.05 22.36 -3.93
C LYS A 185 -6.91 21.93 -2.75
N LYS A 186 -8.05 21.28 -3.00
CA LYS A 186 -8.93 20.78 -1.91
C LYS A 186 -8.20 19.74 -1.07
N TRP A 187 -7.50 18.80 -1.71
CA TRP A 187 -6.68 17.82 -1.02
C TRP A 187 -5.55 18.48 -0.21
N GLN A 188 -4.83 19.43 -0.80
CA GLN A 188 -3.78 20.18 -0.11
C GLN A 188 -4.29 20.93 1.11
N SER A 189 -5.51 21.49 1.04
CA SER A 189 -6.15 22.16 2.17
C SER A 189 -6.48 21.19 3.30
N LEU A 190 -7.04 20.01 2.97
CA LEU A 190 -7.32 18.96 3.94
C LEU A 190 -6.01 18.45 4.60
N VAL A 191 -4.97 18.21 3.82
CA VAL A 191 -3.66 17.78 4.35
C VAL A 191 -3.11 18.80 5.34
N LYS A 192 -3.17 20.10 5.03
CA LYS A 192 -2.75 21.17 5.97
C LYS A 192 -3.57 21.17 7.25
N GLU A 193 -4.89 21.00 7.14
CA GLU A 193 -5.77 20.92 8.32
C GLU A 193 -5.43 19.73 9.20
N LEU A 194 -5.17 18.56 8.61
CA LEU A 194 -4.79 17.34 9.33
C LEU A 194 -3.40 17.43 9.99
N GLN A 195 -2.48 18.20 9.41
CA GLN A 195 -1.13 18.40 9.96
C GLN A 195 -1.12 19.33 11.20
N ASN A 196 -2.13 20.19 11.35
CA ASN A 196 -2.22 21.15 12.45
C ASN A 196 -2.98 20.60 13.68
N ASN A 197 -3.44 19.37 13.65
CA ASN A 197 -4.09 18.64 14.75
C ASN A 197 -3.23 17.48 15.21
#